data_49a775ee6e0afe6619ee944ae57933f5
#
_entry.id   49a775ee6e0afe6619ee944ae57933f5
#
_cell.length_a   1.000
_cell.length_b   1.000
_cell.length_c   1.000
_cell.angle_alpha   90.00
_cell.angle_beta   90.00
_cell.angle_gamma   90.00
#
_symmetry.space_group_name_H-M   'P 1'
#
loop_
_entity.id
_entity.type
_entity.pdbx_description
1 polymer ?
#
loop_
_entity_poly.entity_id
_entity_poly.type
_entity_poly.pdbx_seq_one_letter_code
_entity_poly.pdbx_strand_id
1 'polypeptide(L)'
;SAMWDVAALLCTLLAPILPHTADEAWRALVGQRDGDAEECVHLETFARLPEVAASPDWPAVMKARDAALKALETAKAAGVENPLDAEVVLPDPDGRLAAFAADLPDVLGVSRVSLDAGASEVVVRDLSGEPRCERSWKRDGTVRERSDGGMLSDRDAAALGVD
;
A
#
# COMPACT_ATOMS: atom_id res chain seq x y z
N SER A 1 7.14 14.87 1.90
CA SER A 1 6.48 13.57 2.17
C SER A 1 6.95 12.57 1.12
N ALA A 2 6.95 11.27 1.44
CA ALA A 2 7.42 10.24 0.51
C ALA A 2 6.73 10.31 -0.88
N MET A 3 5.45 10.63 -0.93
CA MET A 3 4.74 10.79 -2.21
C MET A 3 5.27 11.99 -3.02
N TRP A 4 5.55 13.09 -2.35
CA TRP A 4 6.13 14.27 -3.02
C TRP A 4 7.54 13.97 -3.55
N ASP A 5 8.36 13.29 -2.74
CA ASP A 5 9.74 12.93 -3.12
C ASP A 5 9.75 11.97 -4.32
N VAL A 6 8.84 10.98 -4.33
CA VAL A 6 8.66 10.05 -5.46
C VAL A 6 8.17 10.80 -6.71
N ALA A 7 7.20 11.71 -6.59
CA ALA A 7 6.70 12.48 -7.73
C ALA A 7 7.78 13.39 -8.32
N ALA A 8 8.55 14.11 -7.49
CA ALA A 8 9.66 14.94 -7.92
C ALA A 8 10.75 14.12 -8.64
N LEU A 9 11.10 12.96 -8.08
CA LEU A 9 12.06 12.04 -8.71
C LEU A 9 11.56 11.53 -10.07
N LEU A 10 10.29 11.15 -10.16
CA LEU A 10 9.72 10.70 -11.44
C LEU A 10 9.72 11.81 -12.49
N CYS A 11 9.39 13.05 -12.14
CA CYS A 11 9.45 14.18 -13.06
C CYS A 11 10.87 14.35 -13.62
N THR A 12 11.88 14.36 -12.76
CA THR A 12 13.29 14.54 -13.20
C THR A 12 13.80 13.37 -14.03
N LEU A 13 13.47 12.13 -13.68
CA LEU A 13 13.89 10.93 -14.42
C LEU A 13 13.20 10.80 -15.78
N LEU A 14 11.95 11.22 -15.89
CA LEU A 14 11.18 11.13 -17.13
C LEU A 14 11.36 12.34 -18.05
N ALA A 15 11.90 13.45 -17.57
CA ALA A 15 12.08 14.67 -18.36
C ALA A 15 12.82 14.45 -19.71
N PRO A 16 13.87 13.61 -19.82
CA PRO A 16 14.52 13.35 -21.10
C PRO A 16 13.69 12.52 -22.09
N ILE A 17 12.68 11.78 -21.60
CA ILE A 17 11.87 10.85 -22.39
C ILE A 17 10.50 11.46 -22.72
N LEU A 18 9.88 12.13 -21.75
CA LEU A 18 8.56 12.75 -21.84
C LEU A 18 8.65 14.25 -21.44
N PRO A 19 9.35 15.08 -22.23
CA PRO A 19 9.73 16.43 -21.82
C PRO A 19 8.54 17.31 -21.41
N HIS A 20 7.47 17.33 -22.20
CA HIS A 20 6.30 18.17 -21.92
C HIS A 20 5.50 17.67 -20.72
N THR A 21 5.25 16.36 -20.66
CA THR A 21 4.49 15.76 -19.56
C THR A 21 5.23 15.90 -18.22
N ALA A 22 6.55 15.71 -18.23
CA ALA A 22 7.35 15.84 -17.04
C ALA A 22 7.42 17.29 -16.53
N ASP A 23 7.49 18.28 -17.45
CA ASP A 23 7.52 19.69 -17.09
C ASP A 23 6.15 20.17 -16.57
N GLU A 24 5.06 19.75 -17.20
CA GLU A 24 3.70 20.03 -16.74
C GLU A 24 3.48 19.47 -15.32
N ALA A 25 3.85 18.21 -15.08
CA ALA A 25 3.73 17.58 -13.78
C ALA A 25 4.61 18.24 -12.72
N TRP A 26 5.84 18.64 -13.08
CA TRP A 26 6.75 19.37 -12.22
C TRP A 26 6.17 20.72 -11.78
N ARG A 27 5.66 21.52 -12.73
CA ARG A 27 5.03 22.82 -12.45
C ARG A 27 3.83 22.67 -11.52
N ALA A 28 3.00 21.65 -11.75
CA ALA A 28 1.89 21.34 -10.86
C ALA A 28 2.34 20.94 -9.45
N LEU A 29 3.46 20.19 -9.34
CA LEU A 29 4.02 19.73 -8.07
C LEU A 29 4.60 20.89 -7.25
N VAL A 30 5.31 21.83 -7.89
CA VAL A 30 5.94 23.00 -7.22
C VAL A 30 4.99 24.18 -7.08
N GLY A 31 3.75 24.08 -7.58
CA GLY A 31 2.71 25.11 -7.45
C GLY A 31 2.87 26.29 -8.41
N GLN A 32 3.57 26.11 -9.52
CA GLN A 32 3.73 27.15 -10.55
C GLN A 32 2.61 27.16 -11.58
N ARG A 33 2.37 28.33 -12.15
CA ARG A 33 1.41 28.52 -13.27
C ARG A 33 2.16 28.43 -14.61
N ASP A 34 1.40 28.07 -15.65
CA ASP A 34 1.90 28.11 -17.03
C ASP A 34 2.46 29.50 -17.37
N GLY A 35 3.69 29.53 -17.87
CA GLY A 35 4.39 30.75 -18.27
C GLY A 35 5.47 31.27 -17.35
N ASP A 36 5.56 30.79 -16.12
CA ASP A 36 6.68 31.11 -15.23
C ASP A 36 7.93 30.31 -15.68
N ALA A 37 8.96 31.02 -16.11
CA ALA A 37 10.16 30.40 -16.71
C ALA A 37 11.18 29.92 -15.67
N GLU A 38 10.98 30.23 -14.37
CA GLU A 38 12.04 30.10 -13.37
C GLU A 38 12.26 28.69 -12.83
N GLU A 39 11.28 27.77 -12.97
CA GLU A 39 11.39 26.40 -12.44
C GLU A 39 10.92 25.36 -13.47
N CYS A 40 11.76 25.13 -14.46
CA CYS A 40 11.54 24.08 -15.45
C CYS A 40 12.25 22.81 -15.00
N VAL A 41 11.58 21.65 -15.10
CA VAL A 41 12.18 20.34 -14.75
C VAL A 41 13.48 20.07 -15.51
N HIS A 42 13.64 20.65 -16.69
CA HIS A 42 14.84 20.48 -17.54
C HIS A 42 16.07 21.24 -17.01
N LEU A 43 15.89 22.11 -16.03
CA LEU A 43 16.98 22.81 -15.33
C LEU A 43 17.39 22.07 -14.05
N GLU A 44 16.61 21.06 -13.66
CA GLU A 44 16.91 20.26 -12.49
C GLU A 44 17.98 19.20 -12.76
N THR A 45 18.69 18.82 -11.72
CA THR A 45 19.63 17.70 -11.76
C THR A 45 18.97 16.43 -11.21
N PHE A 46 19.39 15.27 -11.71
CA PHE A 46 18.94 14.01 -11.13
C PHE A 46 19.27 13.96 -9.64
N ALA A 47 18.24 13.74 -8.83
CA ALA A 47 18.40 13.60 -7.41
C ALA A 47 19.27 12.37 -7.07
N ARG A 48 20.19 12.53 -6.12
CA ARG A 48 20.85 11.37 -5.52
C ARG A 48 19.85 10.66 -4.63
N LEU A 49 19.60 9.39 -4.92
CA LEU A 49 18.78 8.56 -4.03
C LEU A 49 19.51 8.43 -2.69
N PRO A 50 18.78 8.59 -1.56
CA PRO A 50 19.35 8.29 -0.26
C PRO A 50 19.72 6.80 -0.21
N GLU A 51 20.81 6.48 0.44
CA GLU A 51 21.11 5.08 0.79
C GLU A 51 20.05 4.61 1.78
N VAL A 52 19.19 3.71 1.34
CA VAL A 52 18.19 3.07 2.19
C VAL A 52 18.78 1.74 2.67
N ALA A 53 19.05 1.64 3.96
CA ALA A 53 19.42 0.36 4.57
C ALA A 53 18.23 -0.58 4.47
N ALA A 54 18.36 -1.64 3.68
CA ALA A 54 17.36 -2.69 3.64
C ALA A 54 17.28 -3.41 4.99
N SER A 55 16.06 -3.64 5.48
CA SER A 55 15.89 -4.48 6.67
C SER A 55 16.43 -5.88 6.42
N PRO A 56 17.21 -6.48 7.35
CA PRO A 56 17.70 -7.84 7.21
C PRO A 56 16.56 -8.88 7.15
N ASP A 57 15.38 -8.53 7.62
CA ASP A 57 14.19 -9.39 7.60
C ASP A 57 13.33 -9.23 6.36
N TRP A 58 13.64 -8.27 5.47
CA TRP A 58 12.89 -8.08 4.23
C TRP A 58 12.78 -9.34 3.35
N PRO A 59 13.84 -10.19 3.22
CA PRO A 59 13.70 -11.46 2.51
C PRO A 59 12.66 -12.42 3.13
N ALA A 60 12.48 -12.37 4.48
CA ALA A 60 11.43 -13.16 5.13
C ALA A 60 10.03 -12.64 4.77
N VAL A 61 9.85 -11.32 4.69
CA VAL A 61 8.60 -10.69 4.23
C VAL A 61 8.28 -11.13 2.80
N MET A 62 9.24 -11.09 1.89
CA MET A 62 9.04 -11.49 0.50
C MET A 62 8.69 -12.99 0.38
N LYS A 63 9.34 -13.84 1.15
CA LYS A 63 9.02 -15.27 1.20
C LYS A 63 7.60 -15.52 1.73
N ALA A 64 7.20 -14.81 2.79
CA ALA A 64 5.86 -14.89 3.35
C ALA A 64 4.81 -14.40 2.33
N ARG A 65 5.12 -13.32 1.59
CA ARG A 65 4.28 -12.81 0.50
C ARG A 65 4.05 -13.87 -0.58
N ASP A 66 5.11 -14.51 -1.08
CA ASP A 66 4.99 -15.54 -2.12
C ASP A 66 4.14 -16.73 -1.64
N ALA A 67 4.31 -17.16 -0.38
CA ALA A 67 3.49 -18.20 0.21
C ALA A 67 2.02 -17.79 0.35
N ALA A 68 1.77 -16.53 0.77
CA ALA A 68 0.42 -15.97 0.88
C ALA A 68 -0.29 -15.89 -0.48
N LEU A 69 0.39 -15.40 -1.51
CA LEU A 69 -0.18 -15.32 -2.86
C LEU A 69 -0.58 -16.69 -3.39
N LYS A 70 0.25 -17.73 -3.16
CA LYS A 70 -0.09 -19.10 -3.52
C LYS A 70 -1.31 -19.64 -2.77
N ALA A 71 -1.43 -19.31 -1.46
CA ALA A 71 -2.59 -19.70 -0.67
C ALA A 71 -3.86 -18.97 -1.13
N LEU A 72 -3.76 -17.68 -1.48
CA LEU A 72 -4.86 -16.89 -2.04
C LEU A 72 -5.36 -17.45 -3.37
N GLU A 73 -4.46 -17.88 -4.26
CA GLU A 73 -4.86 -18.55 -5.52
C GLU A 73 -5.65 -19.86 -5.25
N THR A 74 -5.27 -20.61 -4.24
CA THR A 74 -6.01 -21.80 -3.81
C THR A 74 -7.37 -21.42 -3.21
N ALA A 75 -7.43 -20.38 -2.37
CA ALA A 75 -8.66 -19.89 -1.77
C ALA A 75 -9.64 -19.32 -2.81
N LYS A 76 -9.13 -18.72 -3.88
CA LYS A 76 -9.93 -18.24 -5.01
C LYS A 76 -10.74 -19.40 -5.65
N ALA A 77 -10.12 -20.54 -5.84
CA ALA A 77 -10.81 -21.74 -6.34
C ALA A 77 -11.86 -22.27 -5.34
N ALA A 78 -11.74 -21.94 -4.05
CA ALA A 78 -12.69 -22.30 -3.00
C ALA A 78 -13.78 -21.23 -2.73
N GLY A 79 -13.78 -20.11 -3.48
CA GLY A 79 -14.85 -19.09 -3.42
C GLY A 79 -14.42 -17.71 -2.89
N VAL A 80 -13.19 -17.53 -2.41
CA VAL A 80 -12.66 -16.21 -2.02
C VAL A 80 -12.10 -15.52 -3.25
N GLU A 81 -12.96 -14.94 -4.07
CA GLU A 81 -12.57 -14.39 -5.38
C GLU A 81 -11.72 -13.10 -5.27
N ASN A 82 -12.04 -12.25 -4.28
CA ASN A 82 -11.35 -10.98 -4.09
C ASN A 82 -10.40 -11.07 -2.89
N PRO A 83 -9.09 -10.84 -3.05
CA PRO A 83 -8.14 -10.83 -1.93
C PRO A 83 -8.50 -9.84 -0.82
N LEU A 84 -9.22 -8.75 -1.13
CA LEU A 84 -9.72 -7.81 -0.11
C LEU A 84 -10.87 -8.38 0.74
N ASP A 85 -11.39 -9.54 0.40
CA ASP A 85 -12.33 -10.28 1.23
C ASP A 85 -11.62 -11.36 2.09
N ALA A 86 -10.28 -11.30 2.19
CA ALA A 86 -9.48 -12.27 2.91
C ALA A 86 -8.71 -11.70 4.10
N GLU A 87 -8.61 -12.53 5.15
CA GLU A 87 -7.55 -12.48 6.15
C GLU A 87 -6.54 -13.58 5.86
N VAL A 88 -5.25 -13.24 5.93
CA VAL A 88 -4.17 -14.22 5.80
C VAL A 88 -3.50 -14.41 7.16
N VAL A 89 -3.45 -15.66 7.65
CA VAL A 89 -2.69 -16.04 8.83
C VAL A 89 -1.33 -16.56 8.37
N LEU A 90 -0.27 -15.86 8.78
CA LEU A 90 1.12 -16.20 8.42
C LEU A 90 1.83 -16.90 9.57
N PRO A 91 2.53 -18.01 9.32
CA PRO A 91 3.49 -18.57 10.26
C PRO A 91 4.62 -17.58 10.54
N ASP A 92 4.88 -17.28 11.82
CA ASP A 92 6.00 -16.43 12.23
C ASP A 92 6.66 -16.97 13.52
N PRO A 93 7.24 -18.19 13.48
CA PRO A 93 7.81 -18.83 14.66
C PRO A 93 8.99 -18.04 15.26
N ASP A 94 9.69 -17.28 14.43
CA ASP A 94 10.88 -16.54 14.83
C ASP A 94 10.59 -15.04 15.11
N GLY A 95 9.34 -14.58 14.94
CA GLY A 95 8.93 -13.19 15.15
C GLY A 95 9.50 -12.18 14.14
N ARG A 96 10.02 -12.66 13.01
CA ARG A 96 10.70 -11.81 11.99
C ARG A 96 9.75 -10.91 11.22
N LEU A 97 8.47 -11.25 11.15
CA LEU A 97 7.45 -10.48 10.45
C LEU A 97 6.79 -9.43 11.36
N ALA A 98 6.97 -9.53 12.68
CA ALA A 98 6.29 -8.69 13.65
C ALA A 98 6.54 -7.19 13.44
N ALA A 99 7.76 -6.80 13.06
CA ALA A 99 8.10 -5.39 12.77
C ALA A 99 7.36 -4.82 11.55
N PHE A 100 6.82 -5.67 10.68
CA PHE A 100 6.10 -5.30 9.46
C PHE A 100 4.59 -5.51 9.56
N ALA A 101 4.08 -5.91 10.73
CA ALA A 101 2.68 -6.33 10.90
C ALA A 101 1.67 -5.29 10.39
N ALA A 102 1.97 -4.00 10.57
CA ALA A 102 1.11 -2.91 10.10
C ALA A 102 1.06 -2.78 8.56
N ASP A 103 2.15 -3.13 7.88
CA ASP A 103 2.31 -2.98 6.43
C ASP A 103 1.95 -4.26 5.66
N LEU A 104 1.98 -5.42 6.34
CA LEU A 104 1.72 -6.71 5.70
C LEU A 104 0.39 -6.78 4.94
N PRO A 105 -0.75 -6.23 5.42
CA PRO A 105 -1.99 -6.23 4.65
C PRO A 105 -1.85 -5.55 3.29
N ASP A 106 -1.09 -4.45 3.22
CA ASP A 106 -0.86 -3.73 1.97
C ASP A 106 0.16 -4.45 1.08
N VAL A 107 1.22 -5.03 1.65
CA VAL A 107 2.22 -5.84 0.92
C VAL A 107 1.60 -7.08 0.28
N LEU A 108 0.61 -7.70 0.94
CA LEU A 108 -0.08 -8.88 0.45
C LEU A 108 -1.32 -8.54 -0.40
N GLY A 109 -1.82 -7.31 -0.33
CA GLY A 109 -3.05 -6.89 -1.02
C GLY A 109 -4.32 -7.48 -0.41
N VAL A 110 -4.37 -7.69 0.90
CA VAL A 110 -5.50 -8.26 1.64
C VAL A 110 -6.08 -7.30 2.66
N SER A 111 -7.21 -7.61 3.25
CA SER A 111 -7.81 -6.78 4.29
C SER A 111 -7.09 -6.89 5.63
N ARG A 112 -6.72 -8.10 6.03
CA ARG A 112 -6.08 -8.36 7.32
C ARG A 112 -4.97 -9.39 7.21
N VAL A 113 -3.99 -9.26 8.10
CA VAL A 113 -2.94 -10.26 8.32
C VAL A 113 -2.82 -10.52 9.81
N SER A 114 -2.76 -11.79 10.18
CA SER A 114 -2.45 -12.23 11.53
C SER A 114 -1.17 -13.06 11.51
N LEU A 115 -0.32 -12.86 12.52
CA LEU A 115 0.91 -13.62 12.70
C LEU A 115 0.66 -14.72 13.75
N ASP A 116 1.02 -15.95 13.45
CA ASP A 116 0.87 -17.08 14.36
C ASP A 116 2.18 -17.89 14.45
N ALA A 117 2.80 -17.84 15.61
CA ALA A 117 4.05 -18.57 15.88
C ALA A 117 3.87 -20.10 15.90
N GLY A 118 2.63 -20.58 16.12
CA GLY A 118 2.30 -22.01 16.16
C GLY A 118 1.83 -22.57 14.83
N ALA A 119 1.54 -21.73 13.85
CA ALA A 119 1.09 -22.18 12.55
C ALA A 119 2.25 -22.82 11.76
N SER A 120 1.94 -23.91 11.05
CA SER A 120 2.89 -24.59 10.17
C SER A 120 2.75 -24.18 8.69
N GLU A 121 1.62 -23.60 8.32
CA GLU A 121 1.29 -23.20 6.95
C GLU A 121 0.43 -21.94 6.93
N VAL A 122 0.38 -21.31 5.75
CA VAL A 122 -0.44 -20.12 5.54
C VAL A 122 -1.91 -20.53 5.45
N VAL A 123 -2.76 -19.83 6.20
CA VAL A 123 -4.22 -20.05 6.20
C VAL A 123 -4.91 -18.79 5.68
N VAL A 124 -5.85 -18.97 4.76
CA VAL A 124 -6.73 -17.90 4.26
C VAL A 124 -8.11 -18.05 4.87
N ARG A 125 -8.63 -16.99 5.48
CA ARG A 125 -9.98 -16.91 6.05
C ARG A 125 -10.82 -15.98 5.22
N ASP A 126 -12.05 -16.40 4.91
CA ASP A 126 -13.04 -15.58 4.21
C ASP A 126 -13.65 -14.55 5.15
N LEU A 127 -13.62 -13.29 4.76
CA LEU A 127 -14.22 -12.15 5.45
C LEU A 127 -15.44 -11.60 4.71
N SER A 128 -15.93 -12.24 3.65
CA SER A 128 -17.01 -11.71 2.80
C SER A 128 -18.30 -11.38 3.58
N GLY A 129 -18.51 -12.04 4.72
CA GLY A 129 -19.62 -11.75 5.65
C GLY A 129 -19.44 -10.52 6.54
N GLU A 130 -18.26 -9.89 6.56
CA GLU A 130 -18.00 -8.70 7.38
C GLU A 130 -18.29 -7.40 6.63
N PRO A 131 -18.53 -6.28 7.34
CA PRO A 131 -18.67 -4.97 6.73
C PRO A 131 -17.45 -4.58 5.89
N ARG A 132 -17.70 -3.98 4.73
CA ARG A 132 -16.67 -3.52 3.80
C ARG A 132 -16.60 -2.00 3.79
N CYS A 133 -15.39 -1.45 3.88
CA CYS A 133 -15.16 -0.03 3.72
C CYS A 133 -15.49 0.41 2.27
N GLU A 134 -16.31 1.44 2.13
CA GLU A 134 -16.74 1.96 0.81
C GLU A 134 -15.59 2.63 0.05
N ARG A 135 -14.59 3.14 0.78
CA ARG A 135 -13.44 3.82 0.18
C ARG A 135 -12.30 2.87 -0.22
N SER A 136 -11.83 2.07 0.72
CA SER A 136 -10.68 1.17 0.50
C SER A 136 -11.07 -0.24 0.10
N TRP A 137 -12.33 -0.60 0.22
CA TRP A 137 -12.90 -1.92 -0.01
C TRP A 137 -12.37 -3.00 0.95
N LYS A 138 -11.59 -2.59 1.95
CA LYS A 138 -11.07 -3.48 2.98
C LYS A 138 -12.12 -3.84 4.03
N ARG A 139 -11.93 -5.00 4.65
CA ARG A 139 -12.67 -5.52 5.81
C ARG A 139 -11.71 -5.67 6.99
N ASP A 140 -11.23 -4.53 7.49
CA ASP A 140 -10.17 -4.51 8.51
C ASP A 140 -10.67 -4.73 9.95
N GLY A 141 -11.97 -4.97 10.12
CA GLY A 141 -12.61 -5.18 11.43
C GLY A 141 -12.99 -3.88 12.14
N THR A 142 -12.66 -2.70 11.60
CA THR A 142 -12.99 -1.39 12.17
C THR A 142 -14.11 -0.67 11.40
N VAL A 143 -14.60 -1.30 10.31
CA VAL A 143 -15.62 -0.71 9.44
C VAL A 143 -16.95 -0.61 10.16
N ARG A 144 -17.48 0.61 10.22
CA ARG A 144 -18.80 0.92 10.79
C ARG A 144 -19.42 2.11 10.07
N GLU A 145 -20.71 2.32 10.31
CA GLU A 145 -21.40 3.53 9.85
C GLU A 145 -20.82 4.76 10.57
N ARG A 146 -20.57 5.82 9.81
CA ARG A 146 -20.02 7.08 10.30
C ARG A 146 -21.07 8.19 10.32
N SER A 147 -20.70 9.35 10.86
CA SER A 147 -21.61 10.49 11.02
C SER A 147 -22.19 11.01 9.71
N ASP A 148 -21.54 10.76 8.58
CA ASP A 148 -22.02 11.09 7.23
C ASP A 148 -22.86 9.98 6.58
N GLY A 149 -23.09 8.85 7.28
CA GLY A 149 -23.80 7.67 6.78
C GLY A 149 -22.94 6.70 5.98
N GLY A 150 -21.66 6.99 5.74
CA GLY A 150 -20.74 6.13 5.01
C GLY A 150 -20.22 4.96 5.85
N MET A 151 -20.07 3.78 5.22
CA MET A 151 -19.43 2.62 5.84
C MET A 151 -17.90 2.71 5.66
N LEU A 152 -17.19 3.21 6.69
CA LEU A 152 -15.76 3.47 6.61
C LEU A 152 -14.98 2.80 7.74
N SER A 153 -13.74 2.39 7.40
CA SER A 153 -12.75 1.97 8.39
C SER A 153 -12.29 3.16 9.24
N ASP A 154 -11.71 2.90 10.41
CA ASP A 154 -11.17 3.97 11.27
C ASP A 154 -10.13 4.82 10.55
N ARG A 155 -9.25 4.18 9.76
CA ARG A 155 -8.24 4.84 8.94
C ARG A 155 -8.85 5.79 7.91
N ASP A 156 -9.85 5.30 7.17
CA ASP A 156 -10.47 6.07 6.09
C ASP A 156 -11.36 7.18 6.63
N ALA A 157 -12.05 6.96 7.74
CA ALA A 157 -12.83 7.96 8.45
C ALA A 157 -11.92 9.10 8.95
N ALA A 158 -10.80 8.78 9.59
CA ALA A 158 -9.81 9.76 10.02
C ALA A 158 -9.25 10.58 8.85
N ALA A 159 -9.03 9.96 7.69
CA ALA A 159 -8.54 10.65 6.49
C ALA A 159 -9.56 11.62 5.87
N LEU A 160 -10.86 11.40 6.13
CA LEU A 160 -11.96 12.26 5.67
C LEU A 160 -12.41 13.26 6.74
N GLY A 161 -11.96 13.10 7.99
CA GLY A 161 -12.36 13.93 9.11
C GLY A 161 -13.80 13.66 9.58
N VAL A 162 -14.29 12.41 9.41
CA VAL A 162 -15.60 11.95 9.88
C VAL A 162 -15.45 10.96 11.03
N ASP A 163 -16.43 10.97 11.99
CA ASP A 163 -16.44 10.11 13.20
C ASP A 163 -17.37 8.90 13.04
#